data_b737e618edebea7cfeb5594e13992ac5
#
_entry.id   b737e618edebea7cfeb5594e13992ac5
#
_cell.length_a   1.000
_cell.length_b   1.000
_cell.length_c   1.000
_cell.angle_alpha   90.00
_cell.angle_beta   90.00
_cell.angle_gamma   90.00
#
_symmetry.space_group_name_H-M   'P 1'
#
loop_
_entity.id
_entity.type
_entity.pdbx_description
1 polymer ?
#
loop_
_entity_poly.entity_id
_entity_poly.type
_entity_poly.pdbx_seq_one_letter_code
_entity_poly.pdbx_strand_id
1 'polypeptide(L)'
;MKVVNLKGYMCDKCGKIYTDKYMAEICCKQYYCEECGKPTPKYIMRCEECQKKYIYNKAKKMTYEEYIKQYPDYPIWDMTDQGECYWELEDYIEHIVNETEPPYPTYCFGSTKERLEIDIENVIEDINIDMEDGCGIEPDKELTDFIDEWNKKNGRDVYYCDTNTIILIDWEDFKNVKKN
;
A
#
# COMPACT_ATOMS: atom_id res chain seq x y z
N MET A 1 50.66 6.69 7.81
CA MET A 1 49.51 5.79 7.97
C MET A 1 48.95 6.01 9.40
N LYS A 2 47.71 6.47 9.56
CA LYS A 2 47.06 6.62 10.89
C LYS A 2 46.22 5.37 11.16
N VAL A 3 46.47 4.71 12.27
CA VAL A 3 45.61 3.62 12.77
C VAL A 3 44.42 4.28 13.50
N VAL A 4 43.18 3.99 13.07
CA VAL A 4 41.96 4.48 13.69
C VAL A 4 41.34 3.29 14.42
N ASN A 5 41.21 3.37 15.74
CA ASN A 5 40.49 2.38 16.53
C ASN A 5 39.01 2.70 16.49
N LEU A 6 38.22 1.92 15.73
CA LEU A 6 36.76 1.99 15.72
C LEU A 6 36.22 1.01 16.77
N LYS A 7 35.37 1.49 17.67
CA LYS A 7 34.53 0.61 18.51
C LYS A 7 33.44 0.03 17.65
N GLY A 8 33.36 -1.31 17.57
CA GLY A 8 32.30 -2.04 16.91
C GLY A 8 31.61 -2.99 17.88
N TYR A 9 30.37 -3.31 17.56
CA TYR A 9 29.55 -4.28 18.30
C TYR A 9 29.30 -5.48 17.40
N MET A 10 29.64 -6.67 17.86
CA MET A 10 29.50 -7.90 17.07
C MET A 10 28.21 -8.62 17.45
N CYS A 11 27.46 -9.09 16.47
CA CYS A 11 26.34 -9.98 16.70
C CYS A 11 26.84 -11.37 17.13
N ASP A 12 26.45 -11.83 18.31
CA ASP A 12 26.86 -13.10 18.89
C ASP A 12 26.42 -14.32 18.06
N LYS A 13 25.39 -14.20 17.22
CA LYS A 13 24.85 -15.29 16.43
C LYS A 13 25.52 -15.46 15.07
N CYS A 14 25.86 -14.37 14.37
CA CYS A 14 26.38 -14.43 13.00
C CYS A 14 27.75 -13.78 12.82
N GLY A 15 28.32 -13.14 13.86
CA GLY A 15 29.63 -12.50 13.83
C GLY A 15 29.71 -11.19 13.03
N LYS A 16 28.61 -10.67 12.48
CA LYS A 16 28.59 -9.36 11.82
C LYS A 16 28.90 -8.24 12.79
N ILE A 17 29.72 -7.28 12.35
CA ILE A 17 30.15 -6.14 13.16
C ILE A 17 29.36 -4.90 12.73
N TYR A 18 28.88 -4.15 13.71
CA TYR A 18 28.12 -2.91 13.55
C TYR A 18 28.78 -1.78 14.34
N THR A 19 28.61 -0.57 13.90
CA THR A 19 29.04 0.64 14.63
C THR A 19 28.08 1.00 15.75
N ASP A 20 26.85 0.51 15.67
CA ASP A 20 25.76 0.73 16.62
C ASP A 20 25.42 -0.56 17.40
N LYS A 21 25.30 -0.44 18.71
CA LYS A 21 25.01 -1.56 19.61
C LYS A 21 23.63 -2.17 19.36
N TYR A 22 22.61 -1.34 19.17
CA TYR A 22 21.25 -1.78 18.91
C TYR A 22 21.15 -2.60 17.60
N MET A 23 21.87 -2.19 16.56
CA MET A 23 21.93 -2.92 15.29
C MET A 23 22.55 -4.31 15.45
N ALA A 24 23.56 -4.46 16.32
CA ALA A 24 24.15 -5.76 16.62
C ALA A 24 23.17 -6.67 17.40
N GLU A 25 22.44 -6.11 18.37
CA GLU A 25 21.47 -6.83 19.20
C GLU A 25 20.26 -7.34 18.40
N ILE A 26 19.81 -6.57 17.39
CA ILE A 26 18.66 -6.93 16.55
C ILE A 26 19.02 -7.70 15.28
N CYS A 27 20.32 -7.88 14.99
CA CYS A 27 20.82 -8.47 13.74
C CYS A 27 20.20 -9.82 13.41
N CYS A 28 20.19 -10.73 14.38
CA CYS A 28 19.65 -12.08 14.23
C CYS A 28 18.46 -12.34 15.17
N LYS A 29 17.74 -11.29 15.55
CA LYS A 29 16.53 -11.44 16.35
C LYS A 29 15.44 -12.09 15.50
N GLN A 30 14.87 -13.19 16.00
CA GLN A 30 13.70 -13.82 15.37
C GLN A 30 12.45 -13.00 15.74
N TYR A 31 11.64 -12.73 14.74
CA TYR A 31 10.34 -12.08 14.89
C TYR A 31 9.22 -13.11 14.72
N TYR A 32 8.11 -12.86 15.38
CA TYR A 32 6.97 -13.78 15.41
C TYR A 32 5.68 -13.00 15.23
N CYS A 33 4.71 -13.64 14.57
CA CYS A 33 3.36 -13.12 14.43
C CYS A 33 2.70 -12.97 15.81
N GLU A 34 2.16 -11.80 16.10
CA GLU A 34 1.48 -11.50 17.37
C GLU A 34 0.21 -12.31 17.57
N GLU A 35 -0.43 -12.76 16.48
CA GLU A 35 -1.69 -13.50 16.51
C GLU A 35 -1.49 -15.02 16.67
N CYS A 36 -0.58 -15.61 15.88
CA CYS A 36 -0.44 -17.08 15.81
C CYS A 36 0.93 -17.61 16.23
N GLY A 37 1.89 -16.75 16.57
CA GLY A 37 3.24 -17.14 16.98
C GLY A 37 4.12 -17.74 15.86
N LYS A 38 3.68 -17.79 14.60
CA LYS A 38 4.52 -18.22 13.48
C LYS A 38 5.69 -17.24 13.27
N PRO A 39 6.89 -17.72 12.86
CA PRO A 39 7.99 -16.83 12.50
C PRO A 39 7.58 -15.85 11.39
N THR A 40 8.02 -14.60 11.53
CA THR A 40 7.78 -13.55 10.54
C THR A 40 9.09 -12.87 10.13
N PRO A 41 9.14 -12.23 8.95
CA PRO A 41 10.23 -11.34 8.59
C PRO A 41 10.41 -10.20 9.61
N LYS A 42 11.59 -9.57 9.56
CA LYS A 42 11.91 -8.45 10.44
C LYS A 42 10.89 -7.30 10.27
N TYR A 43 10.39 -6.79 11.37
CA TYR A 43 9.38 -5.72 11.45
C TYR A 43 7.97 -6.07 10.96
N ILE A 44 7.70 -7.34 10.66
CA ILE A 44 6.35 -7.79 10.31
C ILE A 44 5.66 -8.31 11.58
N MET A 45 4.63 -7.59 12.01
CA MET A 45 3.87 -7.90 13.25
C MET A 45 2.91 -9.07 13.06
N ARG A 46 2.37 -9.25 11.87
CA ARG A 46 1.45 -10.35 11.53
C ARG A 46 1.94 -11.11 10.32
N CYS A 47 1.87 -12.44 10.34
CA CYS A 47 2.08 -13.23 9.13
C CYS A 47 0.94 -12.95 8.13
N GLU A 48 1.15 -13.29 6.86
CA GLU A 48 0.23 -13.02 5.77
C GLU A 48 -1.21 -13.51 6.05
N GLU A 49 -1.35 -14.75 6.54
CA GLU A 49 -2.66 -15.32 6.88
C GLU A 49 -3.39 -14.52 7.97
N CYS A 50 -2.66 -14.10 9.02
CA CYS A 50 -3.24 -13.31 10.09
C CYS A 50 -3.54 -11.88 9.64
N GLN A 51 -2.72 -11.31 8.76
CA GLN A 51 -2.97 -10.01 8.17
C GLN A 51 -4.22 -10.01 7.28
N LYS A 52 -4.39 -11.03 6.42
CA LYS A 52 -5.61 -11.21 5.61
C LYS A 52 -6.86 -11.32 6.49
N LYS A 53 -6.80 -12.13 7.56
CA LYS A 53 -7.92 -12.24 8.52
C LYS A 53 -8.21 -10.92 9.23
N TYR A 54 -7.18 -10.20 9.65
CA TYR A 54 -7.33 -8.90 10.31
C TYR A 54 -8.02 -7.89 9.39
N ILE A 55 -7.56 -7.76 8.14
CA ILE A 55 -8.17 -6.89 7.13
C ILE A 55 -9.62 -7.29 6.91
N TYR A 56 -9.89 -8.58 6.65
CA TYR A 56 -11.24 -9.07 6.41
C TYR A 56 -12.19 -8.78 7.58
N ASN A 57 -11.74 -8.96 8.83
CA ASN A 57 -12.59 -8.72 10.00
C ASN A 57 -12.87 -7.25 10.25
N LYS A 58 -11.93 -6.36 9.93
CA LYS A 58 -12.02 -4.93 10.18
C LYS A 58 -12.75 -4.17 9.09
N ALA A 59 -12.65 -4.63 7.86
CA ALA A 59 -13.22 -3.95 6.70
C ALA A 59 -14.75 -3.91 6.72
N LYS A 60 -15.31 -2.85 6.17
CA LYS A 60 -16.73 -2.76 5.82
C LYS A 60 -17.02 -3.72 4.67
N LYS A 61 -18.02 -4.57 4.83
CA LYS A 61 -18.43 -5.54 3.81
C LYS A 61 -19.68 -5.07 3.12
N MET A 62 -19.74 -5.21 1.82
CA MET A 62 -20.89 -4.90 1.00
C MET A 62 -20.97 -5.80 -0.24
N THR A 63 -22.12 -5.86 -0.87
CA THR A 63 -22.27 -6.49 -2.20
C THR A 63 -21.74 -5.56 -3.28
N TYR A 64 -21.50 -6.10 -4.49
CA TYR A 64 -21.09 -5.27 -5.63
C TYR A 64 -22.16 -4.23 -5.99
N GLU A 65 -23.43 -4.59 -5.93
CA GLU A 65 -24.56 -3.67 -6.18
C GLU A 65 -24.59 -2.50 -5.19
N GLU A 66 -24.34 -2.77 -3.90
CA GLU A 66 -24.22 -1.73 -2.88
C GLU A 66 -23.02 -0.83 -3.13
N TYR A 67 -21.90 -1.44 -3.60
CA TYR A 67 -20.68 -0.71 -3.89
C TYR A 67 -20.87 0.28 -5.04
N ILE A 68 -21.35 -0.17 -6.21
CA ILE A 68 -21.55 0.71 -7.37
C ILE A 68 -22.61 1.79 -7.12
N LYS A 69 -23.61 1.51 -6.27
CA LYS A 69 -24.60 2.52 -5.86
C LYS A 69 -23.99 3.61 -4.99
N GLN A 70 -23.05 3.27 -4.12
CA GLN A 70 -22.39 4.22 -3.23
C GLN A 70 -21.20 4.92 -3.90
N TYR A 71 -20.50 4.23 -4.76
CA TYR A 71 -19.27 4.65 -5.45
C TYR A 71 -19.38 4.42 -6.96
N PRO A 72 -20.25 5.15 -7.67
CA PRO A 72 -20.34 5.05 -9.12
C PRO A 72 -19.00 5.43 -9.74
N ASP A 73 -18.57 4.71 -10.77
CA ASP A 73 -17.32 4.95 -11.48
C ASP A 73 -16.02 4.72 -10.65
N TYR A 74 -16.09 3.94 -9.57
CA TYR A 74 -14.90 3.52 -8.83
C TYR A 74 -14.54 2.08 -9.21
N PRO A 75 -13.27 1.81 -9.57
CA PRO A 75 -12.82 0.45 -9.86
C PRO A 75 -12.79 -0.43 -8.60
N ILE A 76 -12.72 -1.72 -8.82
CA ILE A 76 -12.44 -2.73 -7.78
C ILE A 76 -11.02 -3.26 -7.96
N TRP A 77 -10.45 -3.82 -6.90
CA TRP A 77 -9.08 -4.30 -6.89
C TRP A 77 -9.01 -5.77 -6.52
N ASP A 78 -8.13 -6.50 -7.18
CA ASP A 78 -7.87 -7.87 -6.78
C ASP A 78 -7.14 -7.96 -5.44
N MET A 79 -7.02 -9.18 -4.93
CA MET A 79 -6.33 -9.47 -3.66
C MET A 79 -4.84 -9.76 -3.83
N THR A 80 -4.30 -9.67 -5.04
CA THR A 80 -2.91 -10.01 -5.33
C THR A 80 -1.98 -8.87 -4.99
N ASP A 81 -0.72 -9.18 -4.69
CA ASP A 81 0.31 -8.19 -4.37
C ASP A 81 0.64 -7.25 -5.54
N GLN A 82 0.20 -7.58 -6.75
CA GLN A 82 0.41 -6.76 -7.94
C GLN A 82 -0.73 -5.77 -8.20
N GLY A 83 -1.87 -5.93 -7.48
CA GLY A 83 -2.94 -4.94 -7.41
C GLY A 83 -3.47 -4.49 -8.76
N GLU A 84 -4.06 -5.39 -9.53
CA GLU A 84 -4.78 -4.99 -10.73
C GLU A 84 -6.14 -4.42 -10.38
N CYS A 85 -6.57 -3.38 -11.12
CA CYS A 85 -7.89 -2.78 -10.96
C CYS A 85 -8.80 -3.11 -12.14
N TYR A 86 -10.09 -3.29 -11.83
CA TYR A 86 -11.13 -3.63 -12.80
C TYR A 86 -12.29 -2.66 -12.65
N TRP A 87 -12.83 -2.20 -13.77
CA TRP A 87 -13.96 -1.26 -13.76
C TRP A 87 -15.30 -1.96 -13.61
N GLU A 88 -15.37 -3.24 -13.95
CA GLU A 88 -16.57 -4.07 -13.85
C GLU A 88 -16.24 -5.38 -13.11
N LEU A 89 -17.23 -5.93 -12.41
CA LEU A 89 -17.04 -7.19 -11.68
C LEU A 89 -16.85 -8.36 -12.65
N GLU A 90 -17.51 -8.33 -13.79
CA GLU A 90 -17.43 -9.33 -14.84
C GLU A 90 -16.00 -9.48 -15.37
N ASP A 91 -15.29 -8.38 -15.61
CA ASP A 91 -13.90 -8.38 -16.07
C ASP A 91 -12.97 -9.01 -15.02
N TYR A 92 -13.19 -8.68 -13.74
CA TYR A 92 -12.47 -9.30 -12.63
C TYR A 92 -12.73 -10.81 -12.55
N ILE A 93 -13.99 -11.24 -12.66
CA ILE A 93 -14.36 -12.66 -12.61
C ILE A 93 -13.74 -13.43 -13.78
N GLU A 94 -13.79 -12.88 -15.00
CA GLU A 94 -13.16 -13.49 -16.17
C GLU A 94 -11.65 -13.65 -15.96
N HIS A 95 -10.97 -12.63 -15.47
CA HIS A 95 -9.55 -12.68 -15.16
C HIS A 95 -9.25 -13.80 -14.15
N ILE A 96 -9.95 -13.83 -13.01
CA ILE A 96 -9.72 -14.83 -11.97
C ILE A 96 -9.95 -16.27 -12.48
N VAL A 97 -10.99 -16.50 -13.26
CA VAL A 97 -11.28 -17.83 -13.83
C VAL A 97 -10.19 -18.28 -14.81
N ASN A 98 -9.61 -17.34 -15.58
CA ASN A 98 -8.55 -17.67 -16.53
C ASN A 98 -7.19 -17.88 -15.86
N GLU A 99 -6.85 -17.11 -14.85
CA GLU A 99 -5.49 -17.08 -14.29
C GLU A 99 -5.33 -17.97 -13.04
N THR A 100 -6.42 -18.38 -12.40
CA THR A 100 -6.34 -19.14 -11.14
C THR A 100 -7.11 -20.47 -11.21
N GLU A 101 -6.80 -21.35 -10.26
CA GLU A 101 -7.58 -22.58 -10.02
C GLU A 101 -8.42 -22.43 -8.73
N PRO A 102 -9.58 -23.09 -8.66
CA PRO A 102 -10.39 -23.08 -7.44
C PRO A 102 -9.59 -23.57 -6.20
N PRO A 103 -9.86 -23.09 -4.99
CA PRO A 103 -10.98 -22.21 -4.66
C PRO A 103 -10.73 -20.74 -5.03
N TYR A 104 -11.69 -20.11 -5.65
CA TYR A 104 -11.62 -18.70 -6.05
C TYR A 104 -11.76 -17.75 -4.84
N PRO A 105 -11.26 -16.50 -4.95
CA PRO A 105 -11.44 -15.49 -3.90
C PRO A 105 -12.92 -15.22 -3.63
N THR A 106 -13.30 -15.10 -2.37
CA THR A 106 -14.70 -14.80 -1.99
C THR A 106 -14.99 -13.32 -1.86
N TYR A 107 -14.00 -12.48 -2.13
CA TYR A 107 -14.11 -11.02 -2.08
C TYR A 107 -12.99 -10.36 -2.89
N CYS A 108 -13.20 -9.10 -3.22
CA CYS A 108 -12.18 -8.19 -3.72
C CYS A 108 -12.22 -6.89 -2.90
N PHE A 109 -11.35 -5.92 -3.22
CA PHE A 109 -11.32 -4.64 -2.50
C PHE A 109 -12.00 -3.54 -3.31
N GLY A 110 -12.54 -2.56 -2.59
CA GLY A 110 -12.99 -1.31 -3.19
C GLY A 110 -11.83 -0.35 -3.47
N SER A 111 -12.18 0.89 -3.82
CA SER A 111 -11.22 1.96 -4.08
C SER A 111 -11.44 3.16 -3.19
N THR A 112 -10.35 3.87 -2.92
CA THR A 112 -10.37 5.30 -2.58
C THR A 112 -9.99 6.11 -3.81
N LYS A 113 -10.50 7.32 -3.88
CA LYS A 113 -10.24 8.27 -4.96
C LYS A 113 -9.50 9.46 -4.40
N GLU A 114 -8.41 9.81 -5.01
CA GLU A 114 -7.64 11.02 -4.70
C GLU A 114 -7.47 11.84 -5.97
N ARG A 115 -7.37 13.15 -5.80
CA ARG A 115 -7.05 14.03 -6.89
C ARG A 115 -5.54 14.24 -6.95
N LEU A 116 -4.93 13.83 -8.06
CA LEU A 116 -3.51 14.06 -8.31
C LEU A 116 -3.30 15.52 -8.73
N GLU A 117 -2.70 16.29 -7.86
CA GLU A 117 -2.39 17.71 -8.02
C GLU A 117 -0.96 17.99 -7.58
N ILE A 118 -0.39 19.07 -8.07
CA ILE A 118 0.89 19.58 -7.55
C ILE A 118 0.58 20.36 -6.27
N ASP A 119 1.14 19.89 -5.16
CA ASP A 119 1.13 20.61 -3.89
C ASP A 119 2.39 21.47 -3.81
N ILE A 120 2.21 22.78 -4.02
CA ILE A 120 3.32 23.73 -4.05
C ILE A 120 4.00 23.87 -2.69
N GLU A 121 3.27 23.70 -1.59
CA GLU A 121 3.83 23.80 -0.25
C GLU A 121 4.79 22.64 0.00
N ASN A 122 4.40 21.41 -0.35
CA ASN A 122 5.28 20.23 -0.26
C ASN A 122 6.52 20.37 -1.17
N VAL A 123 6.35 20.88 -2.40
CA VAL A 123 7.48 21.08 -3.31
C VAL A 123 8.48 22.08 -2.72
N ILE A 124 8.00 23.19 -2.16
CA ILE A 124 8.85 24.20 -1.52
C ILE A 124 9.51 23.66 -0.24
N GLU A 125 8.78 22.87 0.55
CA GLU A 125 9.34 22.19 1.74
C GLU A 125 10.49 21.26 1.36
N ASP A 126 10.33 20.44 0.32
CA ASP A 126 11.37 19.55 -0.19
C ASP A 126 12.61 20.33 -0.67
N ILE A 127 12.43 21.48 -1.33
CA ILE A 127 13.53 22.35 -1.75
C ILE A 127 14.26 22.92 -0.54
N ASN A 128 13.53 23.30 0.51
CA ASN A 128 14.07 23.93 1.71
C ASN A 128 14.78 22.96 2.66
N ILE A 129 14.56 21.65 2.53
CA ILE A 129 15.10 20.63 3.44
C ILE A 129 16.64 20.69 3.57
N ASP A 130 17.35 21.00 2.46
CA ASP A 130 18.80 21.05 2.41
C ASP A 130 19.34 22.49 2.56
N MET A 131 18.50 23.49 2.85
CA MET A 131 18.91 24.87 3.02
C MET A 131 19.28 25.18 4.46
N GLU A 132 20.27 26.08 4.64
CA GLU A 132 20.62 26.59 5.98
C GLU A 132 19.46 27.40 6.56
N ASP A 133 19.36 27.41 7.90
CA ASP A 133 18.33 28.17 8.64
C ASP A 133 18.29 29.64 8.19
N GLY A 134 17.10 30.08 7.77
CA GLY A 134 16.85 31.44 7.30
C GLY A 134 17.14 31.69 5.81
N CYS A 135 17.57 30.65 5.06
CA CYS A 135 17.78 30.76 3.60
C CYS A 135 16.62 30.14 2.80
N GLY A 136 15.62 29.57 3.47
CA GLY A 136 14.45 28.95 2.82
C GLY A 136 13.69 29.94 1.94
N ILE A 137 13.09 29.41 0.88
CA ILE A 137 12.20 30.16 -0.02
C ILE A 137 10.74 29.94 0.36
N GLU A 138 9.90 30.90 0.04
CA GLU A 138 8.45 30.78 0.14
C GLU A 138 7.85 30.95 -1.26
N PRO A 139 6.73 30.25 -1.58
CA PRO A 139 6.09 30.44 -2.86
C PRO A 139 5.49 31.86 -2.92
N ASP A 140 5.79 32.58 -3.98
CA ASP A 140 5.13 33.86 -4.22
C ASP A 140 3.71 33.63 -4.78
N LYS A 141 2.94 34.71 -4.80
CA LYS A 141 1.55 34.65 -5.26
C LYS A 141 1.44 34.23 -6.73
N GLU A 142 2.37 34.66 -7.58
CA GLU A 142 2.34 34.38 -9.01
C GLU A 142 2.54 32.88 -9.27
N LEU A 143 3.48 32.23 -8.57
CA LEU A 143 3.73 30.81 -8.64
C LEU A 143 2.53 30.01 -8.11
N THR A 144 1.97 30.42 -6.97
CA THR A 144 0.78 29.77 -6.38
C THR A 144 -0.41 29.85 -7.34
N ASP A 145 -0.72 31.02 -7.87
CA ASP A 145 -1.83 31.22 -8.82
C ASP A 145 -1.60 30.38 -10.10
N PHE A 146 -0.35 30.27 -10.60
CA PHE A 146 -0.01 29.45 -11.76
C PHE A 146 -0.24 27.94 -11.48
N ILE A 147 0.21 27.44 -10.35
CA ILE A 147 0.03 26.03 -9.96
C ILE A 147 -1.46 25.70 -9.78
N ASP A 148 -2.22 26.60 -9.16
CA ASP A 148 -3.67 26.42 -9.00
C ASP A 148 -4.40 26.33 -10.35
N GLU A 149 -4.05 27.19 -11.30
CA GLU A 149 -4.61 27.13 -12.65
C GLU A 149 -4.18 25.85 -13.40
N TRP A 150 -2.92 25.45 -13.22
CA TRP A 150 -2.41 24.20 -13.80
C TRP A 150 -3.15 22.99 -13.24
N ASN A 151 -3.34 22.91 -11.91
CA ASN A 151 -4.06 21.84 -11.23
C ASN A 151 -5.53 21.76 -11.67
N LYS A 152 -6.21 22.90 -11.81
CA LYS A 152 -7.58 22.94 -12.35
C LYS A 152 -7.67 22.33 -13.75
N LYS A 153 -6.66 22.55 -14.59
CA LYS A 153 -6.63 22.10 -15.97
C LYS A 153 -6.13 20.67 -16.14
N ASN A 154 -5.14 20.25 -15.35
CA ASN A 154 -4.38 19.03 -15.55
C ASN A 154 -4.52 18.04 -14.39
N GLY A 155 -5.05 18.44 -13.24
CA GLY A 155 -5.33 17.54 -12.13
C GLY A 155 -6.28 16.43 -12.59
N ARG A 156 -5.98 15.20 -12.19
CA ARG A 156 -6.77 14.02 -12.55
C ARG A 156 -7.05 13.16 -11.34
N ASP A 157 -8.18 12.49 -11.40
CA ASP A 157 -8.53 11.52 -10.37
C ASP A 157 -7.68 10.25 -10.52
N VAL A 158 -7.14 9.77 -9.42
CA VAL A 158 -6.44 8.50 -9.32
C VAL A 158 -7.12 7.63 -8.27
N TYR A 159 -7.07 6.34 -8.47
CA TYR A 159 -7.74 5.37 -7.61
C TYR A 159 -6.70 4.46 -6.96
N TYR A 160 -6.87 4.19 -5.68
CA TYR A 160 -6.02 3.31 -4.90
C TYR A 160 -6.86 2.22 -4.26
N CYS A 161 -6.26 1.05 -4.04
CA CYS A 161 -6.90 -0.04 -3.32
C CYS A 161 -7.29 0.38 -1.91
N ASP A 162 -8.58 0.24 -1.56
CA ASP A 162 -9.09 0.48 -0.20
C ASP A 162 -9.32 -0.84 0.53
N THR A 163 -8.34 -1.25 1.31
CA THR A 163 -8.44 -2.47 2.13
C THR A 163 -9.45 -2.37 3.29
N ASN A 164 -10.03 -1.18 3.53
CA ASN A 164 -11.12 -1.01 4.51
C ASN A 164 -12.50 -1.28 3.90
N THR A 165 -12.60 -1.45 2.59
CA THR A 165 -13.84 -1.78 1.87
C THR A 165 -13.68 -3.10 1.15
N ILE A 166 -14.48 -4.09 1.54
CA ILE A 166 -14.53 -5.43 0.95
C ILE A 166 -15.83 -5.61 0.19
N ILE A 167 -15.73 -6.04 -1.05
CA ILE A 167 -16.84 -6.38 -1.92
C ILE A 167 -16.95 -7.90 -1.95
N LEU A 168 -18.06 -8.43 -1.43
CA LEU A 168 -18.31 -9.86 -1.38
C LEU A 168 -18.71 -10.39 -2.77
N ILE A 169 -18.15 -11.54 -3.14
CA ILE A 169 -18.40 -12.21 -4.43
C ILE A 169 -19.22 -13.46 -4.17
N ASP A 170 -20.41 -13.53 -4.76
CA ASP A 170 -21.20 -14.76 -4.82
C ASP A 170 -20.91 -15.51 -6.13
N TRP A 171 -20.08 -16.54 -6.04
CA TRP A 171 -19.70 -17.35 -7.20
C TRP A 171 -20.85 -18.15 -7.78
N GLU A 172 -21.98 -18.28 -7.07
CA GLU A 172 -23.18 -18.92 -7.60
C GLU A 172 -23.74 -18.17 -8.82
N ASP A 173 -23.60 -16.83 -8.83
CA ASP A 173 -24.01 -15.97 -9.92
C ASP A 173 -23.15 -16.14 -11.19
N PHE A 174 -21.94 -16.68 -11.03
CA PHE A 174 -20.92 -16.80 -12.10
C PHE A 174 -20.63 -18.24 -12.54
N LYS A 175 -21.50 -19.22 -12.22
CA LYS A 175 -21.28 -20.67 -12.54
C LYS A 175 -21.06 -20.96 -14.02
N ASN A 176 -21.47 -20.09 -14.92
CA ASN A 176 -21.40 -20.28 -16.35
C ASN A 176 -20.17 -19.61 -17.01
N VAL A 177 -19.37 -18.90 -16.24
CA VAL A 177 -18.12 -18.34 -16.75
C VAL A 177 -17.14 -19.47 -17.00
N LYS A 178 -16.72 -19.66 -18.24
CA LYS A 178 -15.77 -20.69 -18.66
C LYS A 178 -14.40 -20.08 -18.85
N LYS A 179 -13.36 -20.89 -18.59
CA LYS A 179 -11.99 -20.57 -19.04
C LYS A 179 -11.96 -20.44 -20.55
N ASN A 180 -11.44 -19.34 -21.04
CA ASN A 180 -11.14 -19.10 -22.44
C ASN A 180 -9.83 -19.75 -22.88
#